data_eafa3c7c34d1b7c4752659f484a24d29
#
_entry.id   eafa3c7c34d1b7c4752659f484a24d29
#
_cell.length_a   1.000
_cell.length_b   1.000
_cell.length_c   1.000
_cell.angle_alpha   90.00
_cell.angle_beta   90.00
_cell.angle_gamma   90.00
#
_symmetry.space_group_name_H-M   'P 1'
#
loop_
_entity.id
_entity.type
_entity.pdbx_description
1 polymer ?
#
loop_
_entity_poly.entity_id
_entity_poly.type
_entity_poly.pdbx_seq_one_letter_code
_entity_poly.pdbx_strand_id
1 'polypeptide(L)' 'MINAYILINMQPGNVDKAIKEMQKIENLAKISVVAGEFDIVVRAQVKNLEELLGTTDKIQTIDGVMKTTTQIIEKEIAL' A
#
# COMPACT_ATOMS: atom_id res chain seq x y z
N MET A 1 -14.30 -1.49 10.42
CA MET A 1 -12.98 -1.10 9.87
C MET A 1 -12.51 -2.15 8.88
N ILE A 2 -11.94 -1.71 7.80
CA ILE A 2 -11.41 -2.59 6.76
C ILE A 2 -9.90 -2.54 6.79
N ASN A 3 -9.27 -3.72 6.82
CA ASN A 3 -7.83 -3.88 6.72
C ASN A 3 -7.50 -4.49 5.36
N ALA A 4 -6.46 -4.01 4.73
CA ALA A 4 -6.07 -4.47 3.41
C ALA A 4 -4.56 -4.44 3.24
N TYR A 5 -4.05 -5.33 2.40
CA TYR A 5 -2.70 -5.22 1.88
C TYR A 5 -2.77 -4.59 0.50
N ILE A 6 -1.90 -3.64 0.25
CA ILE A 6 -1.74 -3.06 -1.07
C ILE A 6 -0.34 -3.43 -1.55
N LEU A 7 -0.29 -4.20 -2.62
CA LEU A 7 0.93 -4.76 -3.18
C LEU A 7 1.33 -3.88 -4.35
N ILE A 8 2.56 -3.39 -4.34
CA ILE A 8 2.98 -2.31 -5.24
C ILE A 8 4.20 -2.72 -6.05
N ASN A 9 4.11 -2.54 -7.37
CA ASN A 9 5.25 -2.68 -8.28
C ASN A 9 5.78 -1.29 -8.60
N MET A 10 7.09 -1.13 -8.52
CA MET A 10 7.79 0.13 -8.68
C MET A 10 8.74 0.11 -9.89
N GLN A 11 8.94 1.27 -10.48
CA GLN A 11 10.05 1.46 -11.40
C GLN A 11 11.36 1.42 -10.61
N PRO A 12 12.42 0.81 -11.16
CA PRO A 12 13.73 0.78 -10.51
C PRO A 12 14.23 2.17 -10.13
N GLY A 13 14.81 2.28 -8.94
CA GLY A 13 15.40 3.53 -8.47
C GLY A 13 14.45 4.49 -7.77
N ASN A 14 13.16 4.18 -7.70
CA ASN A 14 12.17 5.10 -7.13
C ASN A 14 11.61 4.65 -5.76
N VAL A 15 12.10 3.54 -5.22
CA VAL A 15 11.53 2.96 -4.00
C VAL A 15 11.64 3.89 -2.78
N ASP A 16 12.85 4.40 -2.51
CA ASP A 16 13.06 5.24 -1.33
C ASP A 16 12.24 6.51 -1.36
N LYS A 17 12.15 7.11 -2.53
CA LYS A 17 11.38 8.33 -2.74
C LYS A 17 9.88 8.08 -2.55
N ALA A 18 9.40 6.96 -3.06
CA ALA A 18 8.01 6.56 -2.92
C ALA A 18 7.64 6.30 -1.46
N ILE A 19 8.53 5.67 -0.70
CA ILE A 19 8.30 5.40 0.73
C ILE A 19 8.09 6.70 1.49
N LYS A 20 8.89 7.72 1.21
CA LYS A 20 8.74 9.03 1.86
C LYS A 20 7.37 9.63 1.60
N GLU A 21 6.86 9.50 0.39
CA GLU A 21 5.53 9.97 0.05
C GLU A 21 4.44 9.13 0.72
N MET A 22 4.62 7.82 0.78
CA MET A 22 3.66 6.92 1.43
C MET A 22 3.54 7.19 2.93
N GLN A 23 4.64 7.59 3.58
CA GLN A 23 4.64 7.90 5.01
C GLN A 23 3.72 9.08 5.37
N LYS A 24 3.35 9.87 4.39
CA LYS A 24 2.42 11.00 4.58
C LYS A 24 0.96 10.57 4.52
N ILE A 25 0.67 9.34 4.15
CA ILE A 25 -0.69 8.82 4.02
C ILE A 25 -1.14 8.26 5.36
N GLU A 26 -2.18 8.87 5.95
CA GLU A 26 -2.61 8.56 7.31
C GLU A 26 -3.12 7.13 7.49
N ASN A 27 -3.73 6.56 6.47
CA ASN A 27 -4.39 5.26 6.57
C ASN A 27 -3.45 4.06 6.42
N LEU A 28 -2.15 4.29 6.29
CA LEU A 28 -1.18 3.21 6.18
C LEU A 28 -0.61 2.90 7.56
N ALA A 29 -0.75 1.65 7.98
CA ALA A 29 -0.26 1.18 9.27
C ALA A 29 1.17 0.66 9.20
N LYS A 30 1.56 0.06 8.09
CA LYS A 30 2.90 -0.49 7.87
C LYS A 30 3.30 -0.37 6.42
N ILE A 31 4.59 -0.17 6.19
CA ILE A 31 5.19 -0.17 4.87
C ILE A 31 6.36 -1.12 4.91
N SER A 32 6.37 -2.11 4.02
CA SER A 32 7.45 -3.09 3.93
C SER A 32 8.05 -3.08 2.52
N VAL A 33 9.37 -3.04 2.44
CA VAL A 33 10.08 -3.26 1.20
C VAL A 33 10.37 -4.75 1.12
N VAL A 34 9.97 -5.38 0.04
CA VAL A 34 10.05 -6.83 -0.10
C VAL A 34 10.83 -7.23 -1.34
N ALA A 35 11.36 -8.43 -1.33
CA ALA A 35 12.04 -9.02 -2.48
C ALA A 35 11.14 -10.13 -3.03
N GLY A 36 10.79 -10.05 -4.33
CA GLY A 36 9.93 -11.02 -4.97
C GLY A 36 9.13 -10.39 -6.08
N GLU A 37 7.89 -10.85 -6.22
CA GLU A 37 7.01 -10.38 -7.29
C GLU A 37 6.64 -8.90 -7.15
N PHE A 38 6.54 -8.42 -5.91
CA PHE A 38 6.24 -7.02 -5.62
C PHE A 38 7.43 -6.35 -4.97
N ASP A 39 7.46 -5.01 -5.01
CA ASP A 39 8.56 -4.22 -4.45
C ASP A 39 8.22 -3.67 -3.06
N ILE A 40 6.98 -3.26 -2.88
CA ILE A 40 6.49 -2.68 -1.63
C ILE A 40 5.15 -3.32 -1.28
N VAL A 41 4.97 -3.62 0.00
CA VAL A 41 3.68 -4.07 0.54
C VAL A 41 3.30 -3.12 1.67
N VAL A 42 2.12 -2.52 1.57
CA VAL A 42 1.62 -1.68 2.65
C VAL A 42 0.38 -2.31 3.26
N ARG A 43 0.20 -2.07 4.56
CA ARG A 43 -1.00 -2.49 5.27
C ARG A 43 -1.83 -1.24 5.56
N ALA A 44 -3.03 -1.21 5.03
CA ALA A 44 -3.94 -0.08 5.18
C ALA A 44 -5.05 -0.42 6.17
N GLN A 45 -5.47 0.57 6.94
CA GLN A 45 -6.63 0.48 7.84
C GLN A 45 -7.55 1.63 7.51
N VAL A 46 -8.75 1.32 7.06
CA VAL A 46 -9.72 2.32 6.62
C VAL A 46 -11.10 2.04 7.19
N LYS A 47 -11.94 3.04 7.22
CA LYS A 47 -13.30 2.92 7.78
C LYS A 47 -14.26 2.20 6.85
N ASN A 48 -14.10 2.38 5.55
CA ASN A 48 -15.01 1.85 4.54
C ASN A 48 -14.29 1.70 3.19
N LEU A 49 -14.97 1.15 2.21
CA LEU A 49 -14.40 0.92 0.88
C LEU A 49 -14.06 2.22 0.16
N GLU A 50 -14.87 3.25 0.34
CA GLU A 50 -14.62 4.55 -0.28
C GLU A 50 -13.27 5.12 0.19
N GLU A 51 -12.98 5.02 1.47
CA GLU A 51 -11.71 5.46 2.03
C GLU A 51 -10.55 4.61 1.49
N LEU A 52 -10.78 3.31 1.30
CA LEU A 52 -9.76 2.42 0.72
C LEU A 52 -9.44 2.84 -0.72
N LEU A 53 -10.45 3.13 -1.52
CA LEU A 53 -10.26 3.61 -2.89
C LEU A 53 -9.48 4.92 -2.91
N GLY A 54 -9.81 5.85 -2.01
CA GLY A 54 -9.07 7.10 -1.88
C GLY A 54 -7.60 6.87 -1.52
N THR A 55 -7.32 5.91 -0.65
CA THR A 55 -5.96 5.56 -0.26
C THR A 55 -5.17 4.96 -1.43
N THR A 56 -5.78 4.03 -2.17
CA THR A 56 -5.13 3.46 -3.36
C THR A 56 -4.90 4.52 -4.42
N ASP A 57 -5.83 5.44 -4.61
CA ASP A 57 -5.64 6.53 -5.57
C ASP A 57 -4.43 7.40 -5.22
N LYS A 58 -4.26 7.71 -3.94
CA LYS A 58 -3.10 8.47 -3.48
C LYS A 58 -1.80 7.73 -3.77
N ILE A 59 -1.76 6.42 -3.54
CA ILE A 59 -0.58 5.62 -3.83
C ILE A 59 -0.28 5.61 -5.33
N GLN A 60 -1.30 5.45 -6.15
CA GLN A 60 -1.15 5.38 -7.60
C GLN A 60 -0.62 6.68 -8.22
N THR A 61 -0.78 7.82 -7.54
CA THR A 61 -0.24 9.09 -8.03
C THR A 61 1.22 9.32 -7.66
N ILE A 62 1.82 8.45 -6.85
CA ILE A 62 3.22 8.59 -6.45
C ILE A 62 4.13 8.23 -7.63
N ASP A 63 5.14 9.07 -7.87
CA ASP A 63 6.11 8.84 -8.95
C ASP A 63 6.78 7.48 -8.81
N GLY A 64 6.81 6.75 -9.92
CA GLY A 64 7.47 5.45 -9.98
C GLY A 64 6.56 4.27 -9.66
N VAL A 65 5.37 4.50 -9.16
CA VAL A 65 4.39 3.42 -8.94
C VAL A 65 3.87 2.95 -10.30
N MET A 66 4.09 1.69 -10.61
CA MET A 66 3.67 1.09 -11.88
C MET A 66 2.31 0.44 -11.78
N LYS A 67 2.10 -0.31 -10.71
CA LYS A 67 0.87 -1.11 -10.55
C LYS A 67 0.61 -1.32 -9.07
N THR A 68 -0.67 -1.32 -8.70
CA THR A 68 -1.10 -1.68 -7.35
C THR A 68 -2.11 -2.82 -7.43
N THR A 69 -2.04 -3.71 -6.44
CA THR A 69 -3.00 -4.81 -6.29
C THR A 69 -3.48 -4.77 -4.85
N THR A 70 -4.78 -4.62 -4.64
CA THR A 70 -5.35 -4.52 -3.30
C THR A 70 -5.97 -5.85 -2.91
N GLN A 71 -5.61 -6.30 -1.70
CA GLN A 71 -6.16 -7.52 -1.12
C GLN A 71 -6.82 -7.17 0.21
N ILE A 72 -8.15 -7.22 0.25
CA ILE A 72 -8.88 -6.96 1.48
C ILE A 72 -8.71 -8.18 2.38
N ILE A 73 -8.33 -7.93 3.63
CA ILE A 73 -8.17 -8.99 4.61
C ILE A 73 -9.55 -9.38 5.13
N GLU A 74 -9.97 -10.60 4.85
CA GLU A 74 -11.26 -11.10 5.34
C GLU A 74 -11.15 -11.59 6.78
N LYS A 75 -10.02 -12.17 7.14
CA LYS A 75 -9.81 -12.76 8.46
C LYS A 75 -8.32 -12.79 8.78
N GLU A 76 -7.97 -12.35 9.98
CA GLU A 76 -6.62 -12.46 10.50
C GLU A 76 -6.65 -13.30 11.76
N ILE A 77 -5.66 -14.17 11.91
CA ILE A 77 -5.53 -15.03 13.08
C ILE A 77 -4.17 -14.72 13.72
N ALA A 78 -4.20 -14.24 14.96
CA ALA A 78 -2.97 -14.04 15.73
C ALA A 78 -2.51 -15.38 16.31
N LEU A 79 -1.23 -15.66 16.18
CA LEU A 79 -0.62 -16.89 16.67
C LEU A 79 0.15 -16.68 17.96
#